data_c470c32ea8e5f8ceb1c47e40bda11805
#
_entry.id   c470c32ea8e5f8ceb1c47e40bda11805
#
_cell.length_a   1.000
_cell.length_b   1.000
_cell.length_c   1.000
_cell.angle_alpha   90.00
_cell.angle_beta   90.00
_cell.angle_gamma   90.00
#
_symmetry.space_group_name_H-M   'P 1'
#
loop_
_entity.id
_entity.type
_entity.pdbx_description
1 polymer ?
#
loop_
_entity_poly.entity_id
_entity_poly.type
_entity_poly.pdbx_seq_one_letter_code
_entity_poly.pdbx_strand_id
1 'polypeptide(L)'
;MPDEPLIRFSRVRKAFGMKIIYTSLDLEVRRGEVLTICGGSGVGKSVMLKMLIGLLHADAGSIFFDKRDVTKLSENELSDVRRRIAMLFQSAALFDSLSVGENVGYGLEEHFRHSMSEAERAERVAWALELVGLPGIESMQPSDLSGGMRKRVGLARAIAVKPEVLLYDEPTTGLDPINTARVNHLITGLQQKLNITSIVVTHDMKSAFSISDRIAMVHSGRIIMAGTVEEFRESTDMRVADFIEGRAPVKESVEALLNS
;
A
#
# COMPACT_ATOMS: atom_id res chain seq x y z
N MET A 1 -12.06 18.66 -17.74
CA MET A 1 -12.90 17.48 -17.47
C MET A 1 -12.55 17.05 -16.07
N PRO A 2 -13.50 16.61 -15.21
CA PRO A 2 -13.11 16.08 -13.92
C PRO A 2 -12.15 14.92 -14.17
N ASP A 3 -11.03 14.94 -13.46
CA ASP A 3 -9.94 13.97 -13.65
C ASP A 3 -10.47 12.55 -13.49
N GLU A 4 -10.39 11.77 -14.57
CA GLU A 4 -10.76 10.37 -14.58
C GLU A 4 -9.87 9.62 -13.57
N PRO A 5 -10.45 8.80 -12.68
CA PRO A 5 -9.66 8.13 -11.65
C PRO A 5 -8.64 7.18 -12.27
N LEU A 6 -7.42 7.16 -11.72
CA LEU A 6 -6.37 6.22 -12.15
C LEU A 6 -6.72 4.78 -11.78
N ILE A 7 -7.34 4.60 -10.60
CA ILE A 7 -7.80 3.30 -10.13
C ILE A 7 -9.27 3.42 -9.72
N ARG A 8 -10.08 2.42 -10.11
CA ARG A 8 -11.48 2.35 -9.72
C ARG A 8 -11.87 0.92 -9.38
N PHE A 9 -12.38 0.73 -8.18
CA PHE A 9 -13.09 -0.46 -7.76
C PHE A 9 -14.59 -0.22 -7.99
N SER A 10 -15.27 -1.14 -8.66
CA SER A 10 -16.69 -1.00 -9.01
C SER A 10 -17.44 -2.24 -8.59
N ARG A 11 -18.26 -2.12 -7.54
CA ARG A 11 -19.10 -3.19 -6.97
C ARG A 11 -18.35 -4.49 -6.73
N VAL A 12 -17.09 -4.38 -6.28
CA VAL A 12 -16.23 -5.54 -6.07
C VAL A 12 -16.72 -6.36 -4.89
N ARG A 13 -16.85 -7.66 -5.09
CA ARG A 13 -17.19 -8.66 -4.06
C ARG A 13 -16.00 -9.59 -3.84
N LYS A 14 -15.80 -9.98 -2.59
CA LYS A 14 -14.78 -10.97 -2.21
C LYS A 14 -15.20 -11.74 -0.97
N ALA A 15 -15.05 -13.05 -1.03
CA ALA A 15 -15.22 -13.95 0.11
C ALA A 15 -14.12 -15.02 0.12
N PHE A 16 -13.85 -15.58 1.28
CA PHE A 16 -13.02 -16.76 1.48
C PHE A 16 -13.87 -17.81 2.20
N GLY A 17 -14.37 -18.80 1.46
CA GLY A 17 -15.36 -19.73 1.98
C GLY A 17 -16.61 -18.97 2.48
N MET A 18 -16.98 -19.17 3.74
CA MET A 18 -18.12 -18.48 4.35
C MET A 18 -17.81 -17.06 4.85
N LYS A 19 -16.53 -16.66 4.91
CA LYS A 19 -16.14 -15.32 5.37
C LYS A 19 -16.23 -14.31 4.24
N ILE A 20 -17.26 -13.45 4.29
CA ILE A 20 -17.40 -12.34 3.36
C ILE A 20 -16.45 -11.22 3.77
N ILE A 21 -15.57 -10.80 2.84
CA ILE A 21 -14.66 -9.68 3.02
C ILE A 21 -15.28 -8.39 2.48
N TYR A 22 -15.78 -8.44 1.24
CA TYR A 22 -16.46 -7.32 0.59
C TYR A 22 -17.82 -7.76 0.04
N THR A 23 -18.85 -7.01 0.37
CA THR A 23 -20.20 -7.18 -0.18
C THR A 23 -20.41 -6.36 -1.45
N SER A 24 -19.89 -5.13 -1.47
CA SER A 24 -19.83 -4.22 -2.61
C SER A 24 -18.79 -3.15 -2.26
N LEU A 25 -17.61 -3.24 -2.85
CA LEU A 25 -16.55 -2.27 -2.68
C LEU A 25 -16.57 -1.33 -3.88
N ASP A 26 -16.82 -0.05 -3.62
CA ASP A 26 -16.74 1.03 -4.58
C ASP A 26 -15.73 2.06 -4.05
N LEU A 27 -14.67 2.35 -4.82
CA LEU A 27 -13.61 3.28 -4.45
C LEU A 27 -12.91 3.80 -5.69
N GLU A 28 -12.57 5.09 -5.68
CA GLU A 28 -11.79 5.73 -6.74
C GLU A 28 -10.52 6.36 -6.15
N VAL A 29 -9.40 6.20 -6.88
CA VAL A 29 -8.10 6.78 -6.57
C VAL A 29 -7.69 7.70 -7.71
N ARG A 30 -7.39 8.95 -7.39
CA ARG A 30 -6.97 9.97 -8.36
C ARG A 30 -5.48 9.84 -8.64
N ARG A 31 -5.06 10.30 -9.80
CA ARG A 31 -3.63 10.34 -10.15
C ARG A 31 -2.89 11.32 -9.25
N GLY A 32 -1.75 10.89 -8.69
CA GLY A 32 -0.88 11.73 -7.87
C GLY A 32 -1.35 11.93 -6.43
N GLU A 33 -2.51 11.38 -6.00
CA GLU A 33 -2.94 11.49 -4.61
C GLU A 33 -2.29 10.43 -3.71
N VAL A 34 -2.21 10.74 -2.43
CA VAL A 34 -2.04 9.77 -1.34
C VAL A 34 -3.41 9.46 -0.75
N LEU A 35 -3.97 8.29 -1.09
CA LEU A 35 -5.20 7.80 -0.48
C LEU A 35 -4.86 6.81 0.63
N THR A 36 -5.27 7.09 1.86
CA THR A 36 -5.17 6.12 2.95
C THR A 36 -6.46 5.35 3.13
N ILE A 37 -6.35 4.03 3.26
CA ILE A 37 -7.45 3.12 3.56
C ILE A 37 -7.29 2.64 5.00
N CYS A 38 -8.23 3.03 5.84
CA CYS A 38 -8.26 2.65 7.26
C CYS A 38 -9.43 1.71 7.58
N GLY A 39 -9.43 1.16 8.79
CA GLY A 39 -10.46 0.25 9.30
C GLY A 39 -9.87 -0.80 10.22
N GLY A 40 -10.72 -1.52 10.92
CA GLY A 40 -10.33 -2.54 11.89
C GLY A 40 -9.41 -3.64 11.35
N SER A 41 -8.83 -4.44 12.25
CA SER A 41 -8.02 -5.59 11.83
C SER A 41 -8.88 -6.63 11.10
N GLY A 42 -8.36 -7.23 10.05
CA GLY A 42 -9.04 -8.29 9.31
C GLY A 42 -10.23 -7.88 8.44
N VAL A 43 -10.53 -6.57 8.29
CA VAL A 43 -11.65 -6.08 7.43
C VAL A 43 -11.36 -6.19 5.93
N GLY A 44 -10.14 -6.60 5.53
CA GLY A 44 -9.81 -6.85 4.12
C GLY A 44 -8.91 -5.82 3.46
N LYS A 45 -8.36 -4.83 4.17
CA LYS A 45 -7.52 -3.77 3.59
C LYS A 45 -6.43 -4.30 2.66
N SER A 46 -5.60 -5.23 3.11
CA SER A 46 -4.55 -5.88 2.29
C SER A 46 -5.11 -6.74 1.15
N VAL A 47 -6.34 -7.26 1.31
CA VAL A 47 -7.04 -8.02 0.25
C VAL A 47 -7.33 -7.12 -0.94
N MET A 48 -7.74 -5.87 -0.70
CA MET A 48 -7.97 -4.88 -1.76
C MET A 48 -6.70 -4.62 -2.58
N LEU A 49 -5.56 -4.39 -1.92
CA LEU A 49 -4.27 -4.19 -2.60
C LEU A 49 -3.89 -5.40 -3.46
N LYS A 50 -4.04 -6.60 -2.90
CA LYS A 50 -3.73 -7.85 -3.62
C LYS A 50 -4.65 -8.11 -4.81
N MET A 51 -5.91 -7.70 -4.73
CA MET A 51 -6.83 -7.79 -5.88
C MET A 51 -6.44 -6.81 -7.00
N LEU A 52 -5.99 -5.60 -6.66
CA LEU A 52 -5.57 -4.60 -7.64
C LEU A 52 -4.40 -5.08 -8.51
N ILE A 53 -3.44 -5.80 -7.93
CA ILE A 53 -2.28 -6.34 -8.65
C ILE A 53 -2.47 -7.79 -9.14
N GLY A 54 -3.68 -8.32 -9.06
CA GLY A 54 -4.03 -9.64 -9.56
C GLY A 54 -3.42 -10.81 -8.76
N LEU A 55 -2.96 -10.59 -7.51
CA LEU A 55 -2.55 -11.68 -6.61
C LEU A 55 -3.75 -12.40 -5.98
N LEU A 56 -4.92 -11.77 -6.01
CA LEU A 56 -6.20 -12.35 -5.62
C LEU A 56 -7.25 -11.95 -6.65
N HIS A 57 -8.16 -12.86 -6.98
CA HIS A 57 -9.27 -12.57 -7.86
C HIS A 57 -10.48 -12.05 -7.08
N ALA A 58 -11.17 -11.05 -7.65
CA ALA A 58 -12.49 -10.65 -7.20
C ALA A 58 -13.51 -11.74 -7.57
N ASP A 59 -14.52 -11.97 -6.72
CA ASP A 59 -15.57 -12.94 -7.00
C ASP A 59 -16.67 -12.32 -7.89
N ALA A 60 -16.81 -10.99 -7.87
CA ALA A 60 -17.68 -10.22 -8.78
C ALA A 60 -17.25 -8.74 -8.78
N GLY A 61 -17.80 -7.96 -9.71
CA GLY A 61 -17.44 -6.57 -9.95
C GLY A 61 -16.20 -6.43 -10.82
N SER A 62 -15.67 -5.22 -10.93
CA SER A 62 -14.51 -4.92 -11.78
C SER A 62 -13.55 -4.00 -11.05
N ILE A 63 -12.27 -4.15 -11.35
CA ILE A 63 -11.19 -3.28 -10.86
C ILE A 63 -10.48 -2.70 -12.07
N PHE A 64 -10.48 -1.39 -12.18
CA PHE A 64 -9.83 -0.71 -13.31
C PHE A 64 -8.53 -0.05 -12.84
N PHE A 65 -7.48 -0.22 -13.63
CA PHE A 65 -6.25 0.53 -13.57
C PHE A 65 -5.99 1.17 -14.94
N ASP A 66 -5.92 2.49 -14.99
CA ASP A 66 -5.69 3.25 -16.23
C ASP A 66 -6.64 2.78 -17.37
N LYS A 67 -7.95 2.70 -17.07
CA LYS A 67 -9.06 2.25 -17.93
C LYS A 67 -9.09 0.74 -18.27
N ARG A 68 -8.05 -0.02 -17.94
CA ARG A 68 -8.01 -1.47 -18.17
C ARG A 68 -8.64 -2.21 -16.99
N ASP A 69 -9.58 -3.11 -17.28
CA ASP A 69 -10.19 -3.98 -16.26
C ASP A 69 -9.24 -5.10 -15.87
N VAL A 70 -8.53 -4.93 -14.74
CA VAL A 70 -7.51 -5.89 -14.27
C VAL A 70 -8.11 -7.25 -13.87
N THR A 71 -9.40 -7.32 -13.61
CA THR A 71 -10.06 -8.58 -13.26
C THR A 71 -10.19 -9.56 -14.44
N LYS A 72 -9.96 -9.09 -15.66
CA LYS A 72 -10.08 -9.85 -16.92
C LYS A 72 -8.73 -10.12 -17.59
N LEU A 73 -7.64 -9.61 -17.03
CA LEU A 73 -6.31 -9.73 -17.63
C LEU A 73 -5.73 -11.13 -17.43
N SER A 74 -5.01 -11.59 -18.45
CA SER A 74 -4.15 -12.77 -18.37
C SER A 74 -2.92 -12.50 -17.49
N GLU A 75 -2.20 -13.53 -17.05
CA GLU A 75 -0.97 -13.37 -16.25
C GLU A 75 0.10 -12.52 -16.95
N ASN A 76 0.27 -12.65 -18.26
CA ASN A 76 1.20 -11.81 -19.03
C ASN A 76 0.81 -10.33 -18.99
N GLU A 77 -0.48 -10.02 -19.12
CA GLU A 77 -0.99 -8.64 -19.03
C GLU A 77 -0.92 -8.10 -17.59
N LEU A 78 -1.13 -8.95 -16.58
CA LEU A 78 -0.95 -8.59 -15.18
C LEU A 78 0.52 -8.30 -14.86
N SER A 79 1.47 -8.94 -15.53
CA SER A 79 2.90 -8.59 -15.42
C SER A 79 3.15 -7.14 -15.83
N ASP A 80 2.50 -6.64 -16.88
CA ASP A 80 2.59 -5.23 -17.29
C ASP A 80 1.99 -4.28 -16.23
N VAL A 81 0.88 -4.68 -15.60
CA VAL A 81 0.28 -3.93 -14.49
C VAL A 81 1.24 -3.88 -13.30
N ARG A 82 1.85 -5.02 -12.92
CA ARG A 82 2.79 -5.13 -11.80
C ARG A 82 4.10 -4.36 -12.01
N ARG A 83 4.50 -4.06 -13.25
CA ARG A 83 5.61 -3.13 -13.52
C ARG A 83 5.26 -1.67 -13.22
N ARG A 84 3.98 -1.31 -13.38
CA ARG A 84 3.47 0.06 -13.14
C ARG A 84 2.97 0.26 -11.70
N ILE A 85 2.65 -0.82 -10.98
CA ILE A 85 2.16 -0.81 -9.60
C ILE A 85 3.11 -1.63 -8.73
N ALA A 86 3.92 -0.97 -7.91
CA ALA A 86 4.78 -1.64 -6.94
C ALA A 86 4.14 -1.71 -5.56
N MET A 87 4.59 -2.63 -4.72
CA MET A 87 4.02 -2.83 -3.39
C MET A 87 5.11 -2.98 -2.32
N LEU A 88 4.97 -2.20 -1.23
CA LEU A 88 5.69 -2.42 0.02
C LEU A 88 4.83 -3.28 0.94
N PHE A 89 5.26 -4.51 1.19
CA PHE A 89 4.60 -5.44 2.10
C PHE A 89 4.88 -5.11 3.57
N GLN A 90 4.00 -5.53 4.46
CA GLN A 90 4.07 -5.27 5.90
C GLN A 90 5.41 -5.69 6.53
N SER A 91 5.99 -6.82 6.13
CA SER A 91 7.30 -7.32 6.60
C SER A 91 8.49 -6.83 5.77
N ALA A 92 8.28 -5.90 4.80
CA ALA A 92 9.22 -5.57 3.73
C ALA A 92 9.51 -6.72 2.76
N ALA A 93 9.32 -7.97 3.15
CA ALA A 93 9.49 -9.19 2.36
C ALA A 93 10.81 -9.20 1.56
N LEU A 94 11.92 -8.86 2.21
CA LEU A 94 13.25 -8.99 1.61
C LEU A 94 13.62 -10.45 1.47
N PHE A 95 14.39 -10.76 0.43
CA PHE A 95 15.00 -12.08 0.25
C PHE A 95 16.22 -12.17 1.17
N ASP A 96 16.19 -13.05 2.14
CA ASP A 96 17.26 -13.19 3.16
C ASP A 96 18.58 -13.68 2.55
N SER A 97 18.53 -14.36 1.40
CA SER A 97 19.70 -14.89 0.69
C SER A 97 20.37 -13.88 -0.25
N LEU A 98 19.77 -12.70 -0.43
CA LEU A 98 20.26 -11.64 -1.33
C LEU A 98 20.75 -10.45 -0.52
N SER A 99 21.83 -9.81 -0.97
CA SER A 99 22.28 -8.54 -0.44
C SER A 99 21.22 -7.43 -0.60
N VAL A 100 21.42 -6.30 0.05
CA VAL A 100 20.56 -5.10 -0.10
C VAL A 100 20.50 -4.66 -1.56
N GLY A 101 21.66 -4.59 -2.24
CA GLY A 101 21.73 -4.20 -3.65
C GLY A 101 20.96 -5.16 -4.56
N GLU A 102 21.11 -6.47 -4.36
CA GLU A 102 20.38 -7.50 -5.12
C GLU A 102 18.87 -7.46 -4.82
N ASN A 103 18.48 -7.24 -3.56
CA ASN A 103 17.07 -7.05 -3.21
C ASN A 103 16.46 -5.85 -3.94
N VAL A 104 17.13 -4.69 -3.94
CA VAL A 104 16.65 -3.48 -4.62
C VAL A 104 16.67 -3.66 -6.13
N GLY A 105 17.69 -4.31 -6.67
CA GLY A 105 17.86 -4.58 -8.10
C GLY A 105 16.97 -5.70 -8.64
N TYR A 106 16.33 -6.50 -7.79
CA TYR A 106 15.58 -7.69 -8.22
C TYR A 106 14.54 -7.41 -9.30
N GLY A 107 13.72 -6.38 -9.11
CA GLY A 107 12.71 -5.98 -10.10
C GLY A 107 13.33 -5.41 -11.39
N LEU A 108 14.50 -4.81 -11.31
CA LEU A 108 15.24 -4.34 -12.49
C LEU A 108 15.77 -5.52 -13.30
N GLU A 109 16.32 -6.53 -12.64
CA GLU A 109 16.80 -7.73 -13.30
C GLU A 109 15.64 -8.50 -13.97
N GLU A 110 14.50 -8.62 -13.30
CA GLU A 110 13.33 -9.34 -13.83
C GLU A 110 12.70 -8.64 -15.04
N HIS A 111 12.55 -7.30 -14.97
CA HIS A 111 11.76 -6.57 -15.96
C HIS A 111 12.59 -5.80 -16.99
N PHE A 112 13.85 -5.48 -16.70
CA PHE A 112 14.67 -4.57 -17.53
C PHE A 112 16.02 -5.16 -17.93
N ARG A 113 16.29 -6.45 -17.69
CA ARG A 113 17.53 -7.13 -17.99
C ARG A 113 17.99 -6.92 -19.43
N HIS A 114 17.07 -6.91 -20.39
CA HIS A 114 17.38 -6.76 -21.80
C HIS A 114 17.38 -5.30 -22.30
N SER A 115 16.92 -4.35 -21.48
CA SER A 115 16.78 -2.94 -21.86
C SER A 115 17.68 -2.00 -21.05
N MET A 116 18.31 -2.49 -19.98
CA MET A 116 19.27 -1.73 -19.16
C MET A 116 20.57 -2.53 -19.02
N SER A 117 21.70 -1.85 -19.16
CA SER A 117 23.01 -2.41 -18.84
C SER A 117 23.16 -2.67 -17.34
N GLU A 118 24.15 -3.47 -16.95
CA GLU A 118 24.46 -3.71 -15.54
C GLU A 118 24.81 -2.41 -14.80
N ALA A 119 25.59 -1.53 -15.44
CA ALA A 119 25.93 -0.22 -14.87
C ALA A 119 24.71 0.65 -14.63
N GLU A 120 23.78 0.74 -15.58
CA GLU A 120 22.52 1.50 -15.40
C GLU A 120 21.64 0.92 -14.30
N ARG A 121 21.61 -0.41 -14.14
CA ARG A 121 20.89 -1.05 -13.01
C ARG A 121 21.56 -0.73 -11.68
N ALA A 122 22.89 -0.77 -11.60
CA ALA A 122 23.64 -0.40 -10.40
C ALA A 122 23.39 1.07 -10.00
N GLU A 123 23.44 1.99 -10.95
CA GLU A 123 23.11 3.41 -10.72
C GLU A 123 21.65 3.57 -10.23
N ARG A 124 20.72 2.80 -10.76
CA ARG A 124 19.32 2.83 -10.35
C ARG A 124 19.13 2.31 -8.92
N VAL A 125 19.87 1.27 -8.53
CA VAL A 125 19.89 0.74 -7.16
C VAL A 125 20.44 1.81 -6.19
N ALA A 126 21.58 2.42 -6.51
CA ALA A 126 22.18 3.47 -5.70
C ALA A 126 21.23 4.68 -5.53
N TRP A 127 20.61 5.13 -6.64
CA TRP A 127 19.59 6.18 -6.63
C TRP A 127 18.40 5.85 -5.71
N ALA A 128 17.89 4.61 -5.78
CA ALA A 128 16.76 4.20 -4.95
C ALA A 128 17.11 4.16 -3.45
N LEU A 129 18.32 3.68 -3.12
CA LEU A 129 18.83 3.67 -1.75
C LEU A 129 19.07 5.08 -1.21
N GLU A 130 19.61 5.98 -2.03
CA GLU A 130 19.78 7.39 -1.67
C GLU A 130 18.45 8.06 -1.34
N LEU A 131 17.40 7.83 -2.16
CA LEU A 131 16.07 8.39 -1.93
C LEU A 131 15.45 7.96 -0.60
N VAL A 132 15.76 6.76 -0.12
CA VAL A 132 15.27 6.30 1.19
C VAL A 132 16.25 6.58 2.34
N GLY A 133 17.32 7.36 2.08
CA GLY A 133 18.32 7.76 3.07
C GLY A 133 19.20 6.59 3.56
N LEU A 134 19.57 5.69 2.66
CA LEU A 134 20.43 4.52 2.91
C LEU A 134 21.51 4.36 1.83
N PRO A 135 22.30 5.41 1.49
CA PRO A 135 23.34 5.27 0.47
C PRO A 135 24.48 4.37 0.96
N GLY A 136 25.10 3.62 0.07
CA GLY A 136 26.34 2.87 0.32
C GLY A 136 26.19 1.58 1.13
N ILE A 137 24.96 1.05 1.27
CA ILE A 137 24.72 -0.19 2.01
C ILE A 137 24.43 -1.40 1.10
N GLU A 138 24.74 -1.31 -0.18
CA GLU A 138 24.39 -2.30 -1.21
C GLU A 138 24.91 -3.72 -0.87
N SER A 139 26.08 -3.80 -0.23
CA SER A 139 26.73 -5.07 0.14
C SER A 139 26.23 -5.68 1.47
N MET A 140 25.44 -4.95 2.26
CA MET A 140 24.91 -5.47 3.52
C MET A 140 23.87 -6.58 3.28
N GLN A 141 23.70 -7.43 4.30
CA GLN A 141 22.66 -8.47 4.30
C GLN A 141 21.40 -7.97 5.04
N PRO A 142 20.20 -8.47 4.71
CA PRO A 142 18.97 -8.14 5.43
C PRO A 142 19.05 -8.42 6.94
N SER A 143 19.83 -9.42 7.37
CA SER A 143 20.08 -9.76 8.78
C SER A 143 20.74 -8.63 9.55
N ASP A 144 21.57 -7.80 8.89
CA ASP A 144 22.33 -6.72 9.51
C ASP A 144 21.49 -5.43 9.68
N LEU A 145 20.26 -5.43 9.15
CA LEU A 145 19.41 -4.25 9.10
C LEU A 145 18.47 -4.18 10.30
N SER A 146 18.29 -2.97 10.86
CA SER A 146 17.18 -2.71 11.78
C SER A 146 15.81 -2.85 11.09
N GLY A 147 14.74 -2.99 11.85
CA GLY A 147 13.38 -3.08 11.31
C GLY A 147 13.01 -1.87 10.42
N GLY A 148 13.38 -0.66 10.83
CA GLY A 148 13.19 0.53 10.03
C GLY A 148 14.04 0.58 8.76
N MET A 149 15.29 0.08 8.80
CA MET A 149 16.13 -0.04 7.61
C MET A 149 15.55 -1.08 6.64
N ARG A 150 15.09 -2.25 7.11
CA ARG A 150 14.45 -3.25 6.26
C ARG A 150 13.25 -2.68 5.50
N LYS A 151 12.38 -1.90 6.17
CA LYS A 151 11.25 -1.24 5.51
C LYS A 151 11.70 -0.24 4.45
N ARG A 152 12.74 0.56 4.71
CA ARG A 152 13.29 1.51 3.75
C ARG A 152 13.96 0.81 2.55
N VAL A 153 14.66 -0.30 2.76
CA VAL A 153 15.18 -1.13 1.65
C VAL A 153 14.04 -1.73 0.82
N GLY A 154 12.98 -2.24 1.47
CA GLY A 154 11.78 -2.70 0.76
C GLY A 154 11.12 -1.59 -0.07
N LEU A 155 11.13 -0.35 0.44
CA LEU A 155 10.66 0.82 -0.29
C LEU A 155 11.60 1.15 -1.48
N ALA A 156 12.93 1.12 -1.26
CA ALA A 156 13.91 1.29 -2.34
C ALA A 156 13.70 0.27 -3.47
N ARG A 157 13.48 -1.02 -3.13
CA ARG A 157 13.13 -2.06 -4.10
C ARG A 157 11.87 -1.71 -4.90
N ALA A 158 10.84 -1.21 -4.22
CA ALA A 158 9.59 -0.85 -4.87
C ALA A 158 9.73 0.33 -5.83
N ILE A 159 10.54 1.35 -5.49
CA ILE A 159 10.71 2.55 -6.33
C ILE A 159 11.79 2.39 -7.42
N ALA A 160 12.68 1.41 -7.32
CA ALA A 160 13.75 1.18 -8.30
C ALA A 160 13.21 1.01 -9.73
N VAL A 161 12.05 0.38 -9.90
CA VAL A 161 11.37 0.18 -11.19
C VAL A 161 10.66 1.43 -11.72
N LYS A 162 10.63 2.54 -10.95
CA LYS A 162 9.88 3.79 -11.25
C LYS A 162 8.40 3.54 -11.51
N PRO A 163 7.66 3.02 -10.53
CA PRO A 163 6.24 2.72 -10.70
C PRO A 163 5.40 4.01 -10.79
N GLU A 164 4.21 3.93 -11.38
CA GLU A 164 3.20 4.99 -11.36
C GLU A 164 2.38 4.99 -10.07
N VAL A 165 2.22 3.79 -9.48
CA VAL A 165 1.47 3.58 -8.24
C VAL A 165 2.32 2.83 -7.24
N LEU A 166 2.27 3.27 -5.99
CA LEU A 166 2.93 2.61 -4.87
C LEU A 166 1.91 2.21 -3.80
N LEU A 167 1.82 0.93 -3.54
CA LEU A 167 0.95 0.34 -2.54
C LEU A 167 1.74 0.10 -1.26
N TYR A 168 1.20 0.54 -0.12
CA TYR A 168 1.81 0.35 1.19
C TYR A 168 0.87 -0.46 2.07
N ASP A 169 1.29 -1.64 2.47
CA ASP A 169 0.55 -2.50 3.39
C ASP A 169 1.14 -2.38 4.80
N GLU A 170 0.49 -1.60 5.67
CA GLU A 170 0.88 -1.34 7.05
C GLU A 170 2.37 -0.89 7.18
N PRO A 171 2.78 0.21 6.52
CA PRO A 171 4.20 0.57 6.39
C PRO A 171 4.89 0.90 7.71
N THR A 172 4.14 1.35 8.72
CA THR A 172 4.67 1.81 10.02
C THR A 172 4.51 0.79 11.13
N THR A 173 3.80 -0.31 10.89
CA THR A 173 3.56 -1.35 11.91
C THR A 173 4.86 -1.95 12.42
N GLY A 174 5.01 -1.98 13.76
CA GLY A 174 6.19 -2.52 14.45
C GLY A 174 7.39 -1.56 14.50
N LEU A 175 7.23 -0.31 14.10
CA LEU A 175 8.25 0.73 14.22
C LEU A 175 8.03 1.60 15.46
N ASP A 176 9.14 2.09 16.01
CA ASP A 176 9.11 3.15 17.01
C ASP A 176 8.62 4.49 16.43
N PRO A 177 8.23 5.49 17.25
CA PRO A 177 7.70 6.76 16.77
C PRO A 177 8.63 7.53 15.82
N ILE A 178 9.96 7.46 16.03
CA ILE A 178 10.93 8.17 15.19
C ILE A 178 11.00 7.53 13.80
N ASN A 179 11.08 6.20 13.74
CA ASN A 179 11.10 5.48 12.46
C ASN A 179 9.74 5.57 11.74
N THR A 180 8.62 5.59 12.47
CA THR A 180 7.29 5.88 11.93
C THR A 180 7.27 7.24 11.24
N ALA A 181 7.72 8.30 11.90
CA ALA A 181 7.79 9.64 11.32
C ALA A 181 8.69 9.68 10.06
N ARG A 182 9.82 8.98 10.06
CA ARG A 182 10.72 8.88 8.89
C ARG A 182 10.03 8.20 7.70
N VAL A 183 9.31 7.08 7.92
CA VAL A 183 8.58 6.38 6.86
C VAL A 183 7.45 7.27 6.32
N ASN A 184 6.70 7.95 7.18
CA ASN A 184 5.67 8.89 6.78
C ASN A 184 6.23 10.02 5.91
N HIS A 185 7.37 10.61 6.31
CA HIS A 185 8.05 11.62 5.51
C HIS A 185 8.54 11.10 4.15
N LEU A 186 9.00 9.84 4.09
CA LEU A 186 9.37 9.20 2.82
C LEU A 186 8.15 9.02 1.90
N ILE A 187 6.99 8.60 2.42
CA ILE A 187 5.76 8.43 1.63
C ILE A 187 5.40 9.75 0.95
N THR A 188 5.30 10.84 1.72
CA THR A 188 4.95 12.17 1.17
C THR A 188 6.05 12.73 0.26
N GLY A 189 7.32 12.57 0.64
CA GLY A 189 8.45 13.05 -0.15
C GLY A 189 8.58 12.32 -1.51
N LEU A 190 8.33 11.03 -1.56
CA LEU A 190 8.35 10.25 -2.80
C LEU A 190 7.17 10.62 -3.71
N GLN A 191 5.96 10.80 -3.13
CA GLN A 191 4.81 11.27 -3.88
C GLN A 191 5.10 12.61 -4.56
N GLN A 192 5.64 13.58 -3.82
CA GLN A 192 5.95 14.91 -4.35
C GLN A 192 7.09 14.88 -5.39
N LYS A 193 8.20 14.17 -5.09
CA LYS A 193 9.38 14.16 -5.97
C LYS A 193 9.18 13.38 -7.26
N LEU A 194 8.42 12.27 -7.19
CA LEU A 194 8.25 11.34 -8.30
C LEU A 194 6.86 11.39 -8.92
N ASN A 195 5.95 12.21 -8.39
CA ASN A 195 4.55 12.31 -8.80
C ASN A 195 3.84 10.93 -8.83
N ILE A 196 4.14 10.10 -7.83
CA ILE A 196 3.60 8.74 -7.69
C ILE A 196 2.25 8.80 -7.00
N THR A 197 1.26 8.07 -7.52
CA THR A 197 0.00 7.81 -6.81
C THR A 197 0.25 6.80 -5.70
N SER A 198 -0.24 7.05 -4.49
CA SER A 198 0.00 6.20 -3.33
C SER A 198 -1.31 5.70 -2.71
N ILE A 199 -1.38 4.39 -2.44
CA ILE A 199 -2.45 3.81 -1.61
C ILE A 199 -1.79 3.24 -0.35
N VAL A 200 -2.16 3.78 0.80
CA VAL A 200 -1.62 3.36 2.10
C VAL A 200 -2.72 2.65 2.88
N VAL A 201 -2.47 1.42 3.28
CA VAL A 201 -3.33 0.69 4.21
C VAL A 201 -2.72 0.79 5.59
N THR A 202 -3.48 1.32 6.55
CA THR A 202 -3.03 1.39 7.95
C THR A 202 -4.21 1.44 8.93
N HIS A 203 -3.94 1.09 10.18
CA HIS A 203 -4.83 1.33 11.32
C HIS A 203 -4.31 2.49 12.20
N ASP A 204 -3.14 3.05 11.90
CA ASP A 204 -2.57 4.19 12.62
C ASP A 204 -3.14 5.51 12.07
N MET A 205 -4.13 6.06 12.76
CA MET A 205 -4.78 7.31 12.37
C MET A 205 -3.86 8.52 12.43
N LYS A 206 -2.82 8.52 13.29
CA LYS A 206 -1.86 9.62 13.35
C LYS A 206 -1.05 9.68 12.04
N SER A 207 -0.56 8.53 11.59
CA SER A 207 0.10 8.43 10.29
C SER A 207 -0.85 8.80 9.17
N ALA A 208 -2.07 8.23 9.14
CA ALA A 208 -3.08 8.53 8.11
C ALA A 208 -3.31 10.03 7.96
N PHE A 209 -3.54 10.76 9.05
CA PHE A 209 -3.77 12.21 9.02
C PHE A 209 -2.54 13.03 8.57
N SER A 210 -1.34 12.49 8.73
CA SER A 210 -0.11 13.23 8.39
C SER A 210 0.33 13.09 6.94
N ILE A 211 -0.13 12.03 6.25
CA ILE A 211 0.38 11.70 4.91
C ILE A 211 -0.67 11.80 3.80
N SER A 212 -1.97 11.82 4.15
CA SER A 212 -3.04 11.62 3.16
C SER A 212 -3.58 12.92 2.59
N ASP A 213 -3.89 12.88 1.30
CA ASP A 213 -4.79 13.85 0.67
C ASP A 213 -6.25 13.48 0.96
N ARG A 214 -6.55 12.16 0.92
CA ARG A 214 -7.87 11.61 1.23
C ARG A 214 -7.77 10.33 2.06
N ILE A 215 -8.81 10.08 2.85
CA ILE A 215 -8.93 8.87 3.67
C ILE A 215 -10.23 8.15 3.31
N ALA A 216 -10.18 6.82 3.20
CA ALA A 216 -11.34 5.96 3.03
C ALA A 216 -11.42 4.95 4.18
N MET A 217 -12.58 4.75 4.78
CA MET A 217 -12.78 3.76 5.85
C MET A 217 -13.54 2.56 5.36
N VAL A 218 -12.93 1.38 5.56
CA VAL A 218 -13.59 0.08 5.34
C VAL A 218 -14.24 -0.37 6.64
N HIS A 219 -15.53 -0.66 6.57
CA HIS A 219 -16.28 -1.25 7.68
C HIS A 219 -17.32 -2.23 7.15
N SER A 220 -17.41 -3.43 7.75
CA SER A 220 -18.39 -4.47 7.40
C SER A 220 -18.50 -4.73 5.88
N GLY A 221 -17.36 -4.83 5.21
CA GLY A 221 -17.25 -5.19 3.79
C GLY A 221 -17.65 -4.08 2.80
N ARG A 222 -17.66 -2.82 3.23
CA ARG A 222 -17.96 -1.64 2.40
C ARG A 222 -17.08 -0.47 2.75
N ILE A 223 -16.92 0.49 1.83
CA ILE A 223 -16.45 1.82 2.17
C ILE A 223 -17.63 2.58 2.79
N ILE A 224 -17.49 3.01 4.04
CA ILE A 224 -18.53 3.79 4.74
C ILE A 224 -18.31 5.29 4.64
N MET A 225 -17.06 5.70 4.38
CA MET A 225 -16.68 7.10 4.18
C MET A 225 -15.43 7.16 3.30
N ALA A 226 -15.38 8.14 2.41
CA ALA A 226 -14.16 8.54 1.67
C ALA A 226 -14.21 10.04 1.43
N GLY A 227 -13.19 10.78 1.91
CA GLY A 227 -13.15 12.24 1.84
C GLY A 227 -11.78 12.80 2.19
N THR A 228 -11.66 14.13 2.28
CA THR A 228 -10.44 14.79 2.74
C THR A 228 -10.14 14.47 4.20
N VAL A 229 -8.94 14.81 4.65
CA VAL A 229 -8.55 14.65 6.07
C VAL A 229 -9.47 15.45 6.99
N GLU A 230 -9.87 16.67 6.57
CA GLU A 230 -10.77 17.54 7.32
C GLU A 230 -12.17 16.93 7.42
N GLU A 231 -12.76 16.52 6.30
CA GLU A 231 -14.06 15.85 6.27
C GLU A 231 -14.06 14.59 7.13
N PHE A 232 -12.95 13.85 7.15
CA PHE A 232 -12.82 12.64 7.94
C PHE A 232 -12.79 12.94 9.45
N ARG A 233 -12.06 14.00 9.87
CA ARG A 233 -11.98 14.43 11.26
C ARG A 233 -13.30 14.98 11.80
N GLU A 234 -14.07 15.65 10.94
CA GLU A 234 -15.36 16.29 11.30
C GLU A 234 -16.55 15.34 11.11
N SER A 235 -16.28 14.06 10.81
CA SER A 235 -17.34 13.09 10.56
C SER A 235 -18.24 12.91 11.77
N THR A 236 -19.54 13.00 11.53
CA THR A 236 -20.59 12.71 12.54
C THR A 236 -20.99 11.24 12.59
N ASP A 237 -20.44 10.38 11.71
CA ASP A 237 -20.67 8.94 11.77
C ASP A 237 -19.93 8.36 12.98
N MET A 238 -20.68 7.84 13.95
CA MET A 238 -20.12 7.30 15.20
C MET A 238 -19.06 6.22 14.94
N ARG A 239 -19.18 5.41 13.88
CA ARG A 239 -18.21 4.36 13.53
C ARG A 239 -16.87 4.96 13.16
N VAL A 240 -16.90 6.08 12.44
CA VAL A 240 -15.69 6.84 12.06
C VAL A 240 -15.08 7.51 13.27
N ALA A 241 -15.89 8.20 14.07
CA ALA A 241 -15.44 8.89 15.27
C ALA A 241 -14.82 7.91 16.30
N ASP A 242 -15.49 6.79 16.57
CA ASP A 242 -14.98 5.76 17.47
C ASP A 242 -13.65 5.16 16.98
N PHE A 243 -13.52 4.96 15.67
CA PHE A 243 -12.28 4.45 15.09
C PHE A 243 -11.12 5.45 15.20
N ILE A 244 -11.39 6.75 14.96
CA ILE A 244 -10.39 7.83 15.11
C ILE A 244 -9.90 7.92 16.56
N GLU A 245 -10.82 7.82 17.53
CA GLU A 245 -10.52 7.96 18.95
C GLU A 245 -10.07 6.66 19.62
N GLY A 246 -10.09 5.54 18.88
CA GLY A 246 -9.74 4.22 19.42
C GLY A 246 -10.73 3.72 20.48
N ARG A 247 -12.00 4.12 20.38
CA ARG A 247 -13.04 3.65 21.28
C ARG A 247 -13.55 2.27 20.87
N ALA A 248 -13.65 1.37 21.83
CA ALA A 248 -14.28 0.07 21.60
C ALA A 248 -15.81 0.23 21.38
N PRO A 249 -16.42 -0.55 20.49
CA PRO A 249 -17.88 -0.55 20.33
C PRO A 249 -18.59 -0.84 21.65
N VAL A 250 -19.57 -0.02 22.02
CA VAL A 250 -20.30 -0.07 23.33
C VAL A 250 -21.00 -1.42 23.60
N LYS A 251 -21.06 -2.33 22.61
CA LYS A 251 -21.72 -3.64 22.71
C LYS A 251 -20.78 -4.84 22.90
N GLU A 252 -19.49 -4.64 22.99
CA GLU A 252 -18.58 -5.74 23.33
C GLU A 252 -18.59 -5.94 24.86
N SER A 253 -19.44 -6.87 25.31
CA SER A 253 -19.39 -7.33 26.70
C SER A 253 -18.08 -8.09 26.94
N VAL A 254 -17.54 -8.03 28.16
CA VAL A 254 -16.35 -8.81 28.55
C VAL A 254 -16.53 -10.30 28.26
N GLU A 255 -17.76 -10.83 28.34
CA GLU A 255 -18.11 -12.21 27.97
C GLU A 255 -17.93 -12.49 26.47
N ALA A 256 -18.23 -11.54 25.57
CA ALA A 256 -18.00 -11.70 24.13
C ALA A 256 -16.50 -11.71 23.79
N LEU A 257 -15.69 -10.94 24.52
CA LEU A 257 -14.23 -10.89 24.34
C LEU A 257 -13.52 -12.16 24.87
N LEU A 258 -14.09 -12.82 25.89
CA LEU A 258 -13.51 -14.05 26.44
C LEU A 258 -13.84 -15.29 25.61
N ASN A 259 -14.81 -15.20 24.69
CA ASN A 259 -15.26 -16.32 23.83
C ASN A 259 -14.86 -16.17 22.35
N SER A 260 -14.06 -15.16 22.01
CA SER A 260 -13.51 -14.91 20.67
C SER A 260 -12.05 -15.34 20.56
#